data_3178c52f50228a9da90e76070d4f0636
#
_entry.id   3178c52f50228a9da90e76070d4f0636
#
_cell.length_a   1.000
_cell.length_b   1.000
_cell.length_c   1.000
_cell.angle_alpha   90.00
_cell.angle_beta   90.00
_cell.angle_gamma   90.00
#
_symmetry.space_group_name_H-M   'P 1'
#
loop_
_entity.id
_entity.type
_entity.pdbx_description
1 polymer ?
#
loop_
_entity_poly.entity_id
_entity_poly.type
_entity_poly.pdbx_seq_one_letter_code
_entity_poly.pdbx_strand_id
1 'polypeptide(L)'
;MKPDHPLSGAVVLLFAVACGLAVGNVYYAQPLLDAMAEAFAMDPATIGIIITLTQIGYGVGLLLLVPLGDLLNRRRLIVLQTLLSALALLMIALAPSSTWLLLGMALTGLLAVVTQVLVAYAATLAIPAQHGRVVGVITSGIVVGILLARTVAGGMADLAGWRSIYLLSAGLTLVMALLLFRVLPRHEDARPDSAYGALIGSVFTLFKEEPVLRQRAILALLTFASAMVLWTPLVLPLSAPPLSLSHTEIGLFGLAGAAGALAAARAGHLADRGLGQWTSGLSLLLMLASWLPIALTQSSLWALLLGVITLDLGLQAVHVTSQSMIYSVRPEAQSRLTAGYMLFYSIGSALGSIGSTAMYAWGGWIAVCWLGAGISAVALIYWWLTLAAKTPNTCGKPPRHSYRQSPRLIHGPCPATCCPAPHRGAPNRETTPPPGAAARSGTIDTPDTYVPCAGMQTPAYSPAGSTAVATSC
;
A
#
# COMPACT_ATOMS: atom_id res chain seq x y z
N MET A 1 13.64 -6.09 -23.02
CA MET A 1 13.55 -4.85 -23.82
C MET A 1 12.95 -3.77 -22.93
N LYS A 2 13.67 -2.64 -22.70
CA LYS A 2 13.06 -1.50 -22.00
C LYS A 2 12.02 -0.89 -22.96
N PRO A 3 10.85 -0.49 -22.44
CA PRO A 3 9.86 0.16 -23.30
C PRO A 3 10.43 1.48 -23.84
N ASP A 4 10.49 1.59 -25.16
CA ASP A 4 11.05 2.78 -25.84
C ASP A 4 10.02 3.93 -25.92
N HIS A 5 8.76 3.68 -25.57
CA HIS A 5 7.68 4.66 -25.59
C HIS A 5 6.99 4.80 -24.26
N PRO A 6 6.62 6.03 -23.86
CA PRO A 6 5.86 6.27 -22.65
C PRO A 6 4.47 5.60 -22.71
N LEU A 7 4.01 5.02 -21.60
CA LEU A 7 2.63 4.54 -21.49
C LEU A 7 1.66 5.71 -21.72
N SER A 8 0.67 5.47 -22.58
CA SER A 8 -0.37 6.50 -22.81
C SER A 8 -1.20 6.71 -21.53
N GLY A 9 -1.63 7.95 -21.29
CA GLY A 9 -2.48 8.27 -20.13
C GLY A 9 -3.76 7.44 -20.07
N ALA A 10 -4.32 7.06 -21.24
CA ALA A 10 -5.51 6.21 -21.33
C ALA A 10 -5.27 4.79 -20.80
N VAL A 11 -4.10 4.21 -21.05
CA VAL A 11 -3.72 2.87 -20.52
C VAL A 11 -3.50 2.93 -19.02
N VAL A 12 -2.86 3.99 -18.52
CA VAL A 12 -2.66 4.18 -17.06
C VAL A 12 -4.01 4.36 -16.37
N LEU A 13 -4.93 5.13 -16.95
CA LEU A 13 -6.28 5.29 -16.42
C LEU A 13 -7.06 3.98 -16.46
N LEU A 14 -6.95 3.19 -17.53
CA LEU A 14 -7.58 1.86 -17.62
C LEU A 14 -7.10 0.95 -16.46
N PHE A 15 -5.80 0.93 -16.16
CA PHE A 15 -5.27 0.16 -15.04
C PHE A 15 -5.78 0.69 -13.69
N ALA A 16 -5.87 2.02 -13.52
CA ALA A 16 -6.40 2.62 -12.30
C ALA A 16 -7.87 2.24 -12.08
N VAL A 17 -8.70 2.30 -13.13
CA VAL A 17 -10.11 1.91 -13.05
C VAL A 17 -10.26 0.40 -12.82
N ALA A 18 -9.46 -0.44 -13.50
CA ALA A 18 -9.46 -1.89 -13.29
C ALA A 18 -9.11 -2.26 -11.85
N CYS A 19 -8.07 -1.64 -11.29
CA CYS A 19 -7.68 -1.85 -9.90
C CYS A 19 -8.75 -1.35 -8.92
N GLY A 20 -9.33 -0.17 -9.17
CA GLY A 20 -10.39 0.38 -8.35
C GLY A 20 -11.64 -0.50 -8.33
N LEU A 21 -12.05 -1.01 -9.49
CA LEU A 21 -13.19 -1.93 -9.61
C LEU A 21 -12.91 -3.25 -8.89
N ALA A 22 -11.74 -3.86 -9.11
CA ALA A 22 -11.37 -5.14 -8.50
C ALA A 22 -11.32 -5.06 -6.96
N VAL A 23 -10.78 -3.96 -6.41
CA VAL A 23 -10.76 -3.74 -4.95
C VAL A 23 -12.16 -3.38 -4.45
N GLY A 24 -12.91 -2.57 -5.16
CA GLY A 24 -14.30 -2.21 -4.82
C GLY A 24 -15.18 -3.43 -4.57
N ASN A 25 -15.01 -4.49 -5.38
CA ASN A 25 -15.76 -5.75 -5.24
C ASN A 25 -15.64 -6.40 -3.85
N VAL A 26 -14.53 -6.19 -3.16
CA VAL A 26 -14.29 -6.72 -1.81
C VAL A 26 -15.08 -5.97 -0.74
N TYR A 27 -15.45 -4.70 -1.00
CA TYR A 27 -16.06 -3.81 -0.01
C TYR A 27 -17.57 -3.64 -0.15
N TYR A 28 -18.19 -4.14 -1.23
CA TYR A 28 -19.64 -3.99 -1.45
C TYR A 28 -20.51 -4.62 -0.36
N ALA A 29 -20.07 -5.73 0.21
CA ALA A 29 -20.87 -6.45 1.21
C ALA A 29 -21.01 -5.68 2.54
N GLN A 30 -20.09 -4.77 2.88
CA GLN A 30 -20.08 -4.12 4.20
C GLN A 30 -21.36 -3.33 4.52
N PRO A 31 -21.85 -2.43 3.65
CA PRO A 31 -23.11 -1.74 3.90
C PRO A 31 -24.36 -2.59 3.66
N LEU A 32 -24.23 -3.84 3.22
CA LEU A 32 -25.32 -4.70 2.78
C LEU A 32 -25.46 -5.97 3.64
N LEU A 33 -24.68 -6.10 4.71
CA LEU A 33 -24.63 -7.33 5.52
C LEU A 33 -25.97 -7.69 6.11
N ASP A 34 -26.74 -6.73 6.58
CA ASP A 34 -28.09 -6.92 7.13
C ASP A 34 -29.06 -7.45 6.06
N ALA A 35 -29.11 -6.82 4.89
CA ALA A 35 -29.94 -7.27 3.78
C ALA A 35 -29.55 -8.66 3.24
N MET A 36 -28.24 -8.97 3.23
CA MET A 36 -27.75 -10.30 2.85
C MET A 36 -28.09 -11.35 3.91
N ALA A 37 -27.96 -11.00 5.20
CA ALA A 37 -28.32 -11.87 6.31
C ALA A 37 -29.81 -12.21 6.31
N GLU A 38 -30.67 -11.20 6.12
CA GLU A 38 -32.11 -11.37 6.01
C GLU A 38 -32.49 -12.29 4.84
N ALA A 39 -31.88 -12.06 3.65
CA ALA A 39 -32.18 -12.84 2.45
C ALA A 39 -31.89 -14.34 2.59
N PHE A 40 -30.96 -14.73 3.46
CA PHE A 40 -30.54 -16.12 3.66
C PHE A 40 -30.82 -16.64 5.08
N ALA A 41 -31.56 -15.90 5.91
CA ALA A 41 -31.87 -16.22 7.30
C ALA A 41 -30.62 -16.61 8.11
N MET A 42 -29.56 -15.82 7.96
CA MET A 42 -28.28 -16.04 8.65
C MET A 42 -28.34 -15.47 10.07
N ASP A 43 -27.70 -16.16 11.01
CA ASP A 43 -27.58 -15.70 12.39
C ASP A 43 -26.74 -14.40 12.48
N PRO A 44 -27.24 -13.34 13.13
CA PRO A 44 -26.51 -12.08 13.32
C PRO A 44 -25.12 -12.24 13.92
N ALA A 45 -24.89 -13.24 14.78
CA ALA A 45 -23.56 -13.50 15.36
C ALA A 45 -22.54 -13.96 14.33
N THR A 46 -22.99 -14.58 13.24
CA THR A 46 -22.11 -15.23 12.25
C THR A 46 -22.08 -14.53 10.89
N ILE A 47 -22.88 -13.49 10.66
CA ILE A 47 -22.93 -12.81 9.35
C ILE A 47 -21.58 -12.24 8.91
N GLY A 48 -20.68 -11.91 9.85
CA GLY A 48 -19.32 -11.49 9.56
C GLY A 48 -18.51 -12.51 8.75
N ILE A 49 -18.96 -13.78 8.69
CA ILE A 49 -18.35 -14.82 7.86
C ILE A 49 -18.31 -14.43 6.37
N ILE A 50 -19.27 -13.62 5.90
CA ILE A 50 -19.32 -13.12 4.53
C ILE A 50 -18.04 -12.34 4.21
N ILE A 51 -17.67 -11.38 5.07
CA ILE A 51 -16.46 -10.58 4.92
C ILE A 51 -15.22 -11.42 5.24
N THR A 52 -15.31 -12.27 6.28
CA THR A 52 -14.21 -13.16 6.71
C THR A 52 -13.73 -14.04 5.56
N LEU A 53 -14.65 -14.71 4.85
CA LEU A 53 -14.29 -15.58 3.71
C LEU A 53 -13.72 -14.80 2.54
N THR A 54 -14.21 -13.58 2.29
CA THR A 54 -13.61 -12.69 1.28
C THR A 54 -12.16 -12.37 1.64
N GLN A 55 -11.87 -12.06 2.90
CA GLN A 55 -10.52 -11.75 3.35
C GLN A 55 -9.60 -12.98 3.37
N ILE A 56 -10.10 -14.14 3.78
CA ILE A 56 -9.35 -15.42 3.67
C ILE A 56 -9.03 -15.71 2.21
N GLY A 57 -10.03 -15.59 1.31
CA GLY A 57 -9.82 -15.74 -0.13
C GLY A 57 -8.72 -14.81 -0.64
N TYR A 58 -8.75 -13.54 -0.24
CA TYR A 58 -7.72 -12.56 -0.61
C TYR A 58 -6.33 -12.98 -0.12
N GLY A 59 -6.19 -13.39 1.14
CA GLY A 59 -4.93 -13.89 1.70
C GLY A 59 -4.38 -15.13 0.97
N VAL A 60 -5.26 -16.09 0.63
CA VAL A 60 -4.92 -17.27 -0.17
C VAL A 60 -4.49 -16.86 -1.58
N GLY A 61 -5.20 -15.91 -2.19
CA GLY A 61 -4.86 -15.35 -3.50
C GLY A 61 -3.47 -14.68 -3.51
N LEU A 62 -3.12 -13.94 -2.47
CA LEU A 62 -1.79 -13.33 -2.33
C LEU A 62 -0.67 -14.36 -2.33
N LEU A 63 -0.88 -15.51 -1.67
CA LEU A 63 0.12 -16.58 -1.60
C LEU A 63 0.19 -17.40 -2.89
N LEU A 64 -0.97 -17.67 -3.51
CA LEU A 64 -1.03 -18.60 -4.64
C LEU A 64 -1.04 -17.89 -5.99
N LEU A 65 -1.80 -16.82 -6.17
CA LEU A 65 -1.99 -16.22 -7.50
C LEU A 65 -0.98 -15.13 -7.82
N VAL A 66 -0.51 -14.36 -6.83
CA VAL A 66 0.46 -13.28 -7.10
C VAL A 66 1.80 -13.83 -7.62
N PRO A 67 2.40 -14.91 -7.05
CA PRO A 67 3.62 -15.49 -7.59
C PRO A 67 3.47 -16.07 -9.01
N LEU A 68 2.26 -16.46 -9.42
CA LEU A 68 2.00 -16.88 -10.80
C LEU A 68 2.22 -15.75 -11.81
N GLY A 69 2.09 -14.48 -11.39
CA GLY A 69 2.39 -13.32 -12.22
C GLY A 69 3.86 -13.22 -12.65
N ASP A 70 4.77 -13.89 -11.93
CA ASP A 70 6.19 -13.96 -12.29
C ASP A 70 6.50 -15.18 -13.19
N LEU A 71 5.65 -16.22 -13.20
CA LEU A 71 5.86 -17.47 -13.92
C LEU A 71 5.06 -17.58 -15.22
N LEU A 72 3.84 -17.01 -15.22
CA LEU A 72 2.92 -17.10 -16.34
C LEU A 72 2.92 -15.80 -17.16
N ASN A 73 2.35 -15.89 -18.37
CA ASN A 73 2.09 -14.71 -19.18
C ASN A 73 1.12 -13.79 -18.44
N ARG A 74 1.60 -12.61 -17.98
CA ARG A 74 0.85 -11.65 -17.16
C ARG A 74 -0.45 -11.23 -17.81
N ARG A 75 -0.48 -11.03 -19.13
CA ARG A 75 -1.71 -10.67 -19.85
C ARG A 75 -2.77 -11.76 -19.71
N ARG A 76 -2.41 -13.04 -19.95
CA ARG A 76 -3.34 -14.17 -19.83
C ARG A 76 -3.83 -14.32 -18.39
N LEU A 77 -2.94 -14.19 -17.42
CA LEU A 77 -3.28 -14.29 -16.00
C LEU A 77 -4.26 -13.19 -15.58
N ILE A 78 -3.98 -11.92 -15.91
CA ILE A 78 -4.84 -10.77 -15.58
C ILE A 78 -6.23 -10.93 -16.19
N VAL A 79 -6.30 -11.24 -17.50
CA VAL A 79 -7.58 -11.39 -18.19
C VAL A 79 -8.38 -12.56 -17.63
N LEU A 80 -7.74 -13.71 -17.37
CA LEU A 80 -8.40 -14.87 -16.78
C LEU A 80 -8.92 -14.58 -15.38
N GLN A 81 -8.10 -13.98 -14.51
CA GLN A 81 -8.52 -13.58 -13.16
C GLN A 81 -9.70 -12.60 -13.20
N THR A 82 -9.68 -11.62 -14.12
CA THR A 82 -10.77 -10.64 -14.27
C THR A 82 -12.06 -11.32 -14.78
N LEU A 83 -11.98 -12.26 -15.74
CA LEU A 83 -13.12 -13.03 -16.20
C LEU A 83 -13.72 -13.90 -15.09
N LEU A 84 -12.86 -14.61 -14.35
CA LEU A 84 -13.30 -15.42 -13.21
C LEU A 84 -13.92 -14.55 -12.11
N SER A 85 -13.41 -13.31 -11.89
CA SER A 85 -14.02 -12.36 -10.98
C SER A 85 -15.43 -11.98 -11.40
N ALA A 86 -15.68 -11.76 -12.70
CA ALA A 86 -17.04 -11.51 -13.20
C ALA A 86 -17.97 -12.71 -12.93
N LEU A 87 -17.49 -13.94 -13.10
CA LEU A 87 -18.26 -15.15 -12.79
C LEU A 87 -18.53 -15.28 -11.28
N ALA A 88 -17.56 -14.98 -10.42
CA ALA A 88 -17.74 -14.98 -8.96
C ALA A 88 -18.80 -13.96 -8.53
N LEU A 89 -18.81 -12.76 -9.13
CA LEU A 89 -19.81 -11.73 -8.87
C LEU A 89 -21.21 -12.15 -9.34
N LEU A 90 -21.33 -12.79 -10.51
CA LEU A 90 -22.58 -13.37 -10.97
C LEU A 90 -23.07 -14.48 -10.03
N MET A 91 -22.17 -15.31 -9.53
CA MET A 91 -22.48 -16.35 -8.56
C MET A 91 -23.05 -15.77 -7.26
N ILE A 92 -22.53 -14.64 -6.77
CA ILE A 92 -23.09 -13.92 -5.63
C ILE A 92 -24.48 -13.36 -5.96
N ALA A 93 -24.63 -12.68 -7.09
CA ALA A 93 -25.88 -12.05 -7.50
C ALA A 93 -27.03 -13.05 -7.67
N LEU A 94 -26.72 -14.23 -8.19
CA LEU A 94 -27.67 -15.30 -8.49
C LEU A 94 -27.70 -16.40 -7.41
N ALA A 95 -27.05 -16.19 -6.26
CA ALA A 95 -26.92 -17.18 -5.20
C ALA A 95 -28.29 -17.69 -4.73
N PRO A 96 -28.59 -19.00 -4.84
CA PRO A 96 -29.85 -19.60 -4.36
C PRO A 96 -29.78 -19.95 -2.86
N SER A 97 -28.58 -20.01 -2.27
CA SER A 97 -28.36 -20.34 -0.86
C SER A 97 -27.15 -19.62 -0.27
N SER A 98 -27.07 -19.58 1.04
CA SER A 98 -25.92 -19.01 1.78
C SER A 98 -24.60 -19.66 1.38
N THR A 99 -24.57 -20.96 1.09
CA THR A 99 -23.34 -21.67 0.66
C THR A 99 -22.81 -21.11 -0.67
N TRP A 100 -23.70 -20.88 -1.66
CA TRP A 100 -23.31 -20.27 -2.94
C TRP A 100 -22.82 -18.84 -2.76
N LEU A 101 -23.51 -18.06 -1.89
CA LEU A 101 -23.07 -16.72 -1.52
C LEU A 101 -21.65 -16.74 -0.94
N LEU A 102 -21.40 -17.57 0.07
CA LEU A 102 -20.13 -17.64 0.78
C LEU A 102 -18.99 -18.10 -0.14
N LEU A 103 -19.25 -19.07 -1.02
CA LEU A 103 -18.28 -19.52 -2.02
C LEU A 103 -17.97 -18.38 -3.02
N GLY A 104 -18.98 -17.67 -3.51
CA GLY A 104 -18.79 -16.50 -4.37
C GLY A 104 -17.98 -15.41 -3.71
N MET A 105 -18.21 -15.13 -2.42
CA MET A 105 -17.45 -14.16 -1.63
C MET A 105 -15.97 -14.57 -1.46
N ALA A 106 -15.71 -15.85 -1.15
CA ALA A 106 -14.35 -16.38 -1.06
C ALA A 106 -13.60 -16.27 -2.40
N LEU A 107 -14.27 -16.61 -3.52
CA LEU A 107 -13.72 -16.49 -4.87
C LEU A 107 -13.48 -15.03 -5.27
N THR A 108 -14.38 -14.12 -4.92
CA THR A 108 -14.20 -12.68 -5.17
C THR A 108 -12.97 -12.17 -4.44
N GLY A 109 -12.76 -12.53 -3.18
CA GLY A 109 -11.54 -12.22 -2.44
C GLY A 109 -10.29 -12.80 -3.10
N LEU A 110 -10.30 -14.10 -3.42
CA LEU A 110 -9.20 -14.81 -4.07
C LEU A 110 -8.75 -14.12 -5.37
N LEU A 111 -9.69 -13.65 -6.17
CA LEU A 111 -9.43 -13.07 -7.48
C LEU A 111 -9.14 -11.56 -7.43
N ALA A 112 -9.51 -10.86 -6.35
CA ALA A 112 -9.24 -9.43 -6.18
C ALA A 112 -7.75 -9.10 -6.13
N VAL A 113 -6.89 -10.11 -5.91
CA VAL A 113 -5.41 -9.97 -5.97
C VAL A 113 -4.90 -9.63 -7.38
N VAL A 114 -5.75 -9.70 -8.41
CA VAL A 114 -5.44 -9.19 -9.76
C VAL A 114 -4.92 -7.74 -9.69
N THR A 115 -5.39 -6.97 -8.72
CA THR A 115 -4.90 -5.61 -8.44
C THR A 115 -3.39 -5.58 -8.22
N GLN A 116 -2.84 -6.52 -7.43
CA GLN A 116 -1.41 -6.59 -7.16
C GLN A 116 -0.61 -6.94 -8.42
N VAL A 117 -1.15 -7.85 -9.23
CA VAL A 117 -0.54 -8.24 -10.52
C VAL A 117 -0.58 -7.05 -11.50
N LEU A 118 -1.69 -6.30 -11.56
CA LEU A 118 -1.84 -5.12 -12.42
C LEU A 118 -0.86 -4.00 -12.03
N VAL A 119 -0.73 -3.68 -10.73
CA VAL A 119 0.21 -2.66 -10.23
C VAL A 119 1.64 -3.05 -10.60
N ALA A 120 2.04 -4.30 -10.32
CA ALA A 120 3.37 -4.80 -10.65
C ALA A 120 3.62 -4.77 -12.16
N TYR A 121 2.64 -5.16 -12.98
CA TYR A 121 2.76 -5.16 -14.43
C TYR A 121 2.87 -3.75 -15.01
N ALA A 122 2.05 -2.82 -14.54
CA ALA A 122 2.12 -1.41 -14.95
C ALA A 122 3.49 -0.80 -14.62
N ALA A 123 4.05 -1.15 -13.47
CA ALA A 123 5.39 -0.71 -13.06
C ALA A 123 6.48 -1.21 -14.03
N THR A 124 6.36 -2.45 -14.56
CA THR A 124 7.32 -3.00 -15.54
C THR A 124 7.15 -2.40 -16.95
N LEU A 125 5.94 -1.94 -17.30
CA LEU A 125 5.65 -1.30 -18.57
C LEU A 125 6.03 0.20 -18.60
N ALA A 126 6.20 0.82 -17.44
CA ALA A 126 6.54 2.24 -17.33
C ALA A 126 8.03 2.48 -17.55
N ILE A 127 8.37 3.54 -18.32
CA ILE A 127 9.75 4.02 -18.41
C ILE A 127 10.18 4.59 -17.04
N PRO A 128 11.50 4.56 -16.69
CA PRO A 128 11.98 5.00 -15.36
C PRO A 128 11.50 6.41 -14.97
N ALA A 129 11.42 7.33 -15.93
CA ALA A 129 10.96 8.71 -15.70
C ALA A 129 9.45 8.82 -15.35
N GLN A 130 8.64 7.82 -15.69
CA GLN A 130 7.19 7.81 -15.44
C GLN A 130 6.76 6.83 -14.34
N HIS A 131 7.67 5.99 -13.84
CA HIS A 131 7.35 4.90 -12.93
C HIS A 131 6.55 5.38 -11.70
N GLY A 132 7.02 6.41 -11.01
CA GLY A 132 6.32 6.96 -9.84
C GLY A 132 4.93 7.52 -10.16
N ARG A 133 4.79 8.21 -11.31
CA ARG A 133 3.50 8.75 -11.75
C ARG A 133 2.50 7.64 -12.08
N VAL A 134 2.94 6.60 -12.81
CA VAL A 134 2.07 5.47 -13.20
C VAL A 134 1.57 4.72 -11.96
N VAL A 135 2.48 4.33 -11.06
CA VAL A 135 2.11 3.66 -9.82
C VAL A 135 1.21 4.55 -8.96
N GLY A 136 1.51 5.85 -8.85
CA GLY A 136 0.71 6.80 -8.10
C GLY A 136 -0.73 6.93 -8.61
N VAL A 137 -0.94 7.04 -9.92
CA VAL A 137 -2.29 7.11 -10.52
C VAL A 137 -3.07 5.83 -10.28
N ILE A 138 -2.43 4.66 -10.43
CA ILE A 138 -3.10 3.37 -10.20
C ILE A 138 -3.47 3.21 -8.73
N THR A 139 -2.58 3.56 -7.81
CA THR A 139 -2.86 3.52 -6.36
C THR A 139 -4.00 4.48 -5.99
N SER A 140 -4.05 5.67 -6.61
CA SER A 140 -5.19 6.59 -6.44
C SER A 140 -6.49 5.96 -6.92
N GLY A 141 -6.47 5.21 -8.03
CA GLY A 141 -7.63 4.46 -8.51
C GLY A 141 -8.11 3.40 -7.50
N ILE A 142 -7.19 2.70 -6.84
CA ILE A 142 -7.52 1.76 -5.75
C ILE A 142 -8.24 2.48 -4.61
N VAL A 143 -7.70 3.61 -4.15
CA VAL A 143 -8.29 4.40 -3.05
C VAL A 143 -9.69 4.89 -3.42
N VAL A 144 -9.86 5.46 -4.61
CA VAL A 144 -11.17 5.90 -5.11
C VAL A 144 -12.14 4.72 -5.20
N GLY A 145 -11.68 3.54 -5.66
CA GLY A 145 -12.47 2.32 -5.70
C GLY A 145 -13.01 1.91 -4.31
N ILE A 146 -12.16 1.94 -3.28
CA ILE A 146 -12.56 1.64 -1.89
C ILE A 146 -13.60 2.64 -1.38
N LEU A 147 -13.37 3.93 -1.62
CA LEU A 147 -14.25 5.00 -1.13
C LEU A 147 -15.65 4.92 -1.77
N LEU A 148 -15.68 4.76 -3.09
CA LEU A 148 -16.94 4.71 -3.84
C LEU A 148 -17.68 3.39 -3.65
N ALA A 149 -16.98 2.29 -3.37
CA ALA A 149 -17.58 0.96 -3.29
C ALA A 149 -18.78 0.91 -2.32
N ARG A 150 -18.58 1.43 -1.11
CA ARG A 150 -19.64 1.42 -0.07
C ARG A 150 -20.82 2.30 -0.44
N THR A 151 -20.55 3.50 -0.96
CA THR A 151 -21.59 4.46 -1.37
C THR A 151 -22.40 3.95 -2.54
N VAL A 152 -21.72 3.42 -3.57
CA VAL A 152 -22.42 2.86 -4.75
C VAL A 152 -23.19 1.61 -4.38
N ALA A 153 -22.63 0.73 -3.52
CA ALA A 153 -23.33 -0.47 -3.07
C ALA A 153 -24.59 -0.13 -2.28
N GLY A 154 -24.52 0.83 -1.35
CA GLY A 154 -25.69 1.30 -0.60
C GLY A 154 -26.76 1.89 -1.51
N GLY A 155 -26.38 2.81 -2.42
CA GLY A 155 -27.32 3.42 -3.37
C GLY A 155 -27.99 2.42 -4.31
N MET A 156 -27.24 1.44 -4.81
CA MET A 156 -27.79 0.38 -5.65
C MET A 156 -28.74 -0.56 -4.88
N ALA A 157 -28.43 -0.80 -3.59
CA ALA A 157 -29.28 -1.63 -2.75
C ALA A 157 -30.64 -0.99 -2.50
N ASP A 158 -30.68 0.31 -2.19
CA ASP A 158 -31.93 1.05 -1.98
C ASP A 158 -32.75 1.18 -3.28
N LEU A 159 -32.09 1.29 -4.44
CA LEU A 159 -32.78 1.42 -5.75
C LEU A 159 -33.31 0.11 -6.29
N ALA A 160 -32.57 -0.99 -6.20
CA ALA A 160 -32.86 -2.23 -6.91
C ALA A 160 -32.50 -3.50 -6.10
N GLY A 161 -32.29 -3.35 -4.79
CA GLY A 161 -31.91 -4.44 -3.90
C GLY A 161 -30.43 -4.80 -3.94
N TRP A 162 -29.95 -5.48 -2.90
CA TRP A 162 -28.53 -5.74 -2.68
C TRP A 162 -27.84 -6.56 -3.81
N ARG A 163 -28.59 -7.37 -4.56
CA ARG A 163 -28.07 -8.16 -5.68
C ARG A 163 -27.65 -7.30 -6.88
N SER A 164 -28.26 -6.14 -7.03
CA SER A 164 -28.07 -5.25 -8.18
C SER A 164 -26.65 -4.76 -8.34
N ILE A 165 -25.94 -4.46 -7.24
CA ILE A 165 -24.55 -4.02 -7.30
C ILE A 165 -23.63 -5.13 -7.83
N TYR A 166 -23.89 -6.39 -7.47
CA TYR A 166 -23.09 -7.52 -7.96
C TYR A 166 -23.33 -7.80 -9.44
N LEU A 167 -24.57 -7.64 -9.93
CA LEU A 167 -24.90 -7.73 -11.36
C LEU A 167 -24.22 -6.60 -12.14
N LEU A 168 -24.34 -5.37 -11.67
CA LEU A 168 -23.69 -4.21 -12.30
C LEU A 168 -22.18 -4.41 -12.35
N SER A 169 -21.59 -4.79 -11.22
CA SER A 169 -20.13 -4.98 -11.14
C SER A 169 -19.66 -6.16 -11.99
N ALA A 170 -20.42 -7.24 -12.10
CA ALA A 170 -20.11 -8.34 -13.01
C ALA A 170 -20.05 -7.87 -14.47
N GLY A 171 -21.04 -7.08 -14.89
CA GLY A 171 -21.06 -6.48 -16.23
C GLY A 171 -19.86 -5.55 -16.49
N LEU A 172 -19.58 -4.64 -15.54
CA LEU A 172 -18.42 -3.74 -15.63
C LEU A 172 -17.09 -4.50 -15.64
N THR A 173 -16.96 -5.55 -14.81
CA THR A 173 -15.77 -6.40 -14.75
C THR A 173 -15.58 -7.18 -16.04
N LEU A 174 -16.65 -7.66 -16.68
CA LEU A 174 -16.59 -8.31 -18.00
C LEU A 174 -16.14 -7.35 -19.10
N VAL A 175 -16.68 -6.12 -19.12
CA VAL A 175 -16.23 -5.07 -20.03
C VAL A 175 -14.75 -4.75 -19.78
N MET A 176 -14.34 -4.66 -18.52
CA MET A 176 -12.95 -4.43 -18.15
C MET A 176 -12.03 -5.56 -18.64
N ALA A 177 -12.44 -6.82 -18.49
CA ALA A 177 -11.69 -7.97 -19.01
C ALA A 177 -11.49 -7.88 -20.53
N LEU A 178 -12.51 -7.47 -21.27
CA LEU A 178 -12.43 -7.27 -22.73
C LEU A 178 -11.48 -6.12 -23.09
N LEU A 179 -11.54 -5.00 -22.37
CA LEU A 179 -10.64 -3.87 -22.59
C LEU A 179 -9.19 -4.24 -22.29
N LEU A 180 -8.94 -4.91 -21.16
CA LEU A 180 -7.61 -5.42 -20.80
C LEU A 180 -7.10 -6.42 -21.84
N PHE A 181 -7.95 -7.33 -22.31
CA PHE A 181 -7.58 -8.28 -23.37
C PHE A 181 -7.16 -7.59 -24.66
N ARG A 182 -7.75 -6.44 -25.02
CA ARG A 182 -7.40 -5.68 -26.23
C ARG A 182 -6.16 -4.80 -26.06
N VAL A 183 -6.01 -4.20 -24.89
CA VAL A 183 -4.99 -3.17 -24.63
C VAL A 183 -3.66 -3.75 -24.15
N LEU A 184 -3.69 -4.85 -23.36
CA LEU A 184 -2.47 -5.43 -22.82
C LEU A 184 -1.56 -6.00 -23.94
N PRO A 185 -0.23 -5.71 -23.90
CA PRO A 185 0.73 -6.23 -24.87
C PRO A 185 0.73 -7.76 -24.94
N ARG A 186 0.95 -8.29 -26.14
CA ARG A 186 1.02 -9.74 -26.38
C ARG A 186 2.42 -10.33 -26.14
N HIS A 187 3.36 -9.53 -25.63
CA HIS A 187 4.74 -9.96 -25.43
C HIS A 187 4.81 -11.05 -24.34
N GLU A 188 5.64 -12.04 -24.60
CA GLU A 188 6.02 -13.03 -23.58
C GLU A 188 7.19 -12.45 -22.79
N ASP A 189 6.99 -12.21 -21.51
CA ASP A 189 8.08 -11.90 -20.60
C ASP A 189 8.99 -13.13 -20.47
N ALA A 190 10.30 -12.91 -20.41
CA ALA A 190 11.26 -13.97 -20.12
C ALA A 190 10.88 -14.62 -18.79
N ARG A 191 10.67 -15.94 -18.82
CA ARG A 191 10.31 -16.72 -17.63
C ARG A 191 11.55 -16.84 -16.74
N PRO A 192 11.49 -16.46 -15.47
CA PRO A 192 12.54 -16.82 -14.55
C PRO A 192 12.54 -18.33 -14.34
N ASP A 193 13.71 -18.96 -14.27
CA ASP A 193 13.91 -20.39 -13.99
C ASP A 193 13.59 -20.78 -12.53
N SER A 194 12.69 -20.07 -11.87
CA SER A 194 12.35 -20.26 -10.46
C SER A 194 11.21 -21.26 -10.33
N ALA A 195 11.37 -22.28 -9.49
CA ALA A 195 10.28 -23.19 -9.16
C ALA A 195 9.19 -22.46 -8.35
N TYR A 196 7.91 -22.68 -8.67
CA TYR A 196 6.77 -22.05 -8.01
C TYR A 196 6.80 -22.19 -6.48
N GLY A 197 7.12 -23.41 -5.98
CA GLY A 197 7.26 -23.64 -4.54
C GLY A 197 8.37 -22.84 -3.88
N ALA A 198 9.45 -22.54 -4.60
CA ALA A 198 10.54 -21.71 -4.10
C ALA A 198 10.10 -20.25 -3.95
N LEU A 199 9.25 -19.74 -4.85
CA LEU A 199 8.69 -18.38 -4.74
C LEU A 199 7.78 -18.25 -3.50
N ILE A 200 6.87 -19.20 -3.29
CA ILE A 200 6.02 -19.22 -2.09
C ILE A 200 6.89 -19.36 -0.84
N GLY A 201 7.84 -20.31 -0.82
CA GLY A 201 8.76 -20.53 0.30
C GLY A 201 9.58 -19.29 0.65
N SER A 202 9.95 -18.49 -0.35
CA SER A 202 10.73 -17.26 -0.15
C SER A 202 9.99 -16.20 0.68
N VAL A 203 8.66 -16.15 0.64
CA VAL A 203 7.86 -15.25 1.49
C VAL A 203 8.04 -15.65 2.97
N PHE A 204 7.96 -16.94 3.29
CA PHE A 204 8.15 -17.42 4.66
C PHE A 204 9.61 -17.29 5.14
N THR A 205 10.57 -17.45 4.24
CA THR A 205 11.99 -17.20 4.54
C THR A 205 12.23 -15.74 4.92
N LEU A 206 11.64 -14.79 4.18
CA LEU A 206 11.71 -13.36 4.50
C LEU A 206 11.13 -13.05 5.89
N PHE A 207 10.08 -13.73 6.31
CA PHE A 207 9.55 -13.59 7.69
C PHE A 207 10.55 -14.02 8.75
N LYS A 208 11.33 -15.07 8.49
CA LYS A 208 12.36 -15.54 9.44
C LYS A 208 13.55 -14.60 9.48
N GLU A 209 13.96 -14.09 8.34
CA GLU A 209 15.16 -13.25 8.19
C GLU A 209 14.94 -11.80 8.63
N GLU A 210 13.75 -11.21 8.31
CA GLU A 210 13.52 -9.78 8.45
C GLU A 210 12.65 -9.41 9.66
N PRO A 211 13.24 -8.97 10.77
CA PRO A 211 12.48 -8.60 11.97
C PRO A 211 11.56 -7.39 11.72
N VAL A 212 11.93 -6.47 10.82
CA VAL A 212 11.09 -5.32 10.46
C VAL A 212 9.80 -5.80 9.80
N LEU A 213 9.88 -6.78 8.89
CA LEU A 213 8.69 -7.36 8.25
C LEU A 213 7.77 -7.97 9.29
N ARG A 214 8.30 -8.79 10.23
CA ARG A 214 7.49 -9.40 11.31
C ARG A 214 6.77 -8.36 12.16
N GLN A 215 7.51 -7.32 12.61
CA GLN A 215 6.94 -6.27 13.46
C GLN A 215 5.82 -5.52 12.74
N ARG A 216 6.05 -5.14 11.47
CA ARG A 216 5.07 -4.39 10.69
C ARG A 216 3.88 -5.24 10.25
N ALA A 217 4.09 -6.53 9.98
CA ALA A 217 3.01 -7.46 9.66
C ALA A 217 2.08 -7.69 10.88
N ILE A 218 2.61 -7.85 12.09
CA ILE A 218 1.79 -7.96 13.31
C ILE A 218 1.01 -6.66 13.56
N LEU A 219 1.63 -5.49 13.35
CA LEU A 219 0.91 -4.22 13.42
C LEU A 219 -0.20 -4.14 12.37
N ALA A 220 0.04 -4.61 11.13
CA ALA A 220 -1.00 -4.68 10.11
C ALA A 220 -2.16 -5.57 10.54
N LEU A 221 -1.88 -6.77 11.09
CA LEU A 221 -2.91 -7.65 11.62
C LEU A 221 -3.79 -6.94 12.64
N LEU A 222 -3.19 -6.28 13.62
CA LEU A 222 -3.93 -5.62 14.71
C LEU A 222 -4.70 -4.38 14.22
N THR A 223 -4.09 -3.53 13.39
CA THR A 223 -4.74 -2.30 12.91
C THR A 223 -5.87 -2.59 11.93
N PHE A 224 -5.72 -3.57 11.04
CA PHE A 224 -6.79 -3.97 10.14
C PHE A 224 -7.87 -4.79 10.82
N ALA A 225 -7.53 -5.56 11.86
CA ALA A 225 -8.55 -6.18 12.73
C ALA A 225 -9.40 -5.10 13.40
N SER A 226 -8.79 -4.07 14.00
CA SER A 226 -9.51 -2.93 14.61
C SER A 226 -10.40 -2.22 13.59
N ALA A 227 -9.91 -1.95 12.38
CA ALA A 227 -10.69 -1.32 11.32
C ALA A 227 -11.91 -2.17 10.90
N MET A 228 -11.73 -3.50 10.75
CA MET A 228 -12.85 -4.39 10.40
C MET A 228 -13.85 -4.56 11.56
N VAL A 229 -13.40 -4.40 12.81
CA VAL A 229 -14.31 -4.35 13.97
C VAL A 229 -15.29 -3.18 13.85
N LEU A 230 -14.90 -2.05 13.27
CA LEU A 230 -15.83 -0.95 12.95
C LEU A 230 -16.66 -1.26 11.72
N TRP A 231 -15.99 -1.48 10.56
CA TRP A 231 -16.63 -1.46 9.26
C TRP A 231 -17.56 -2.65 8.99
N THR A 232 -17.32 -3.81 9.61
CA THR A 232 -18.13 -5.01 9.35
C THR A 232 -19.53 -4.91 9.98
N PRO A 233 -19.69 -4.65 11.28
CA PRO A 233 -21.00 -4.59 11.90
C PRO A 233 -21.66 -3.21 11.83
N LEU A 234 -21.02 -2.19 11.23
CA LEU A 234 -21.48 -0.80 11.25
C LEU A 234 -22.92 -0.65 10.72
N VAL A 235 -23.30 -1.44 9.71
CA VAL A 235 -24.66 -1.40 9.16
C VAL A 235 -25.71 -1.79 10.21
N LEU A 236 -25.42 -2.71 11.13
CA LEU A 236 -26.39 -3.24 12.09
C LEU A 236 -26.95 -2.18 13.04
N PRO A 237 -26.15 -1.37 13.76
CA PRO A 237 -26.69 -0.30 14.62
C PRO A 237 -27.27 0.87 13.82
N LEU A 238 -26.85 1.09 12.57
CA LEU A 238 -27.32 2.21 11.76
C LEU A 238 -28.64 1.92 11.05
N SER A 239 -28.88 0.70 10.58
CA SER A 239 -30.15 0.29 9.98
C SER A 239 -31.25 0.00 11.02
N ALA A 240 -30.88 -0.29 12.26
CA ALA A 240 -31.82 -0.55 13.34
C ALA A 240 -32.43 0.73 13.95
N PRO A 241 -33.65 0.68 14.53
CA PRO A 241 -34.18 1.77 15.34
C PRO A 241 -33.24 2.13 16.52
N PRO A 242 -33.13 3.40 16.91
CA PRO A 242 -33.90 4.57 16.47
C PRO A 242 -33.35 5.26 15.20
N LEU A 243 -32.17 4.88 14.69
CA LEU A 243 -31.51 5.57 13.58
C LEU A 243 -32.17 5.24 12.23
N SER A 244 -32.45 3.98 11.95
CA SER A 244 -33.16 3.48 10.75
C SER A 244 -32.65 4.12 9.44
N LEU A 245 -31.31 4.24 9.30
CA LEU A 245 -30.70 4.82 8.11
C LEU A 245 -30.81 3.88 6.90
N SER A 246 -30.98 4.45 5.72
CA SER A 246 -30.91 3.73 4.45
C SER A 246 -29.49 3.23 4.15
N HIS A 247 -29.36 2.22 3.29
CA HIS A 247 -28.06 1.71 2.87
C HIS A 247 -27.22 2.78 2.15
N THR A 248 -27.88 3.72 1.44
CA THR A 248 -27.23 4.89 0.84
C THR A 248 -26.58 5.77 1.89
N GLU A 249 -27.32 6.13 2.96
CA GLU A 249 -26.79 6.97 4.04
C GLU A 249 -25.63 6.27 4.78
N ILE A 250 -25.77 4.96 5.02
CA ILE A 250 -24.70 4.15 5.62
C ILE A 250 -23.46 4.10 4.71
N GLY A 251 -23.68 3.92 3.40
CA GLY A 251 -22.62 3.91 2.40
C GLY A 251 -21.84 5.23 2.30
N LEU A 252 -22.49 6.38 2.60
CA LEU A 252 -21.83 7.70 2.59
C LEU A 252 -20.73 7.82 3.64
N PHE A 253 -20.81 7.10 4.77
CA PHE A 253 -19.70 7.02 5.72
C PHE A 253 -18.41 6.50 5.08
N GLY A 254 -18.51 5.71 4.00
CA GLY A 254 -17.34 5.28 3.21
C GLY A 254 -16.55 6.45 2.63
N LEU A 255 -17.20 7.59 2.31
CA LEU A 255 -16.52 8.79 1.80
C LEU A 255 -15.67 9.49 2.88
N ALA A 256 -15.98 9.28 4.16
CA ALA A 256 -15.15 9.77 5.26
C ALA A 256 -13.73 9.21 5.21
N GLY A 257 -13.54 8.01 4.64
CA GLY A 257 -12.23 7.42 4.37
C GLY A 257 -11.34 8.24 3.41
N ALA A 258 -11.92 9.22 2.67
CA ALA A 258 -11.11 10.16 1.87
C ALA A 258 -10.10 10.95 2.73
N ALA A 259 -10.45 11.25 3.98
CA ALA A 259 -9.53 11.88 4.93
C ALA A 259 -8.28 10.99 5.18
N GLY A 260 -8.46 9.66 5.22
CA GLY A 260 -7.37 8.69 5.31
C GLY A 260 -6.40 8.77 4.13
N ALA A 261 -6.92 8.96 2.91
CA ALA A 261 -6.07 9.11 1.72
C ALA A 261 -5.18 10.37 1.79
N LEU A 262 -5.69 11.47 2.33
CA LEU A 262 -4.89 12.69 2.57
C LEU A 262 -3.79 12.47 3.61
N ALA A 263 -4.11 11.71 4.66
CA ALA A 263 -3.13 11.35 5.69
C ALA A 263 -2.02 10.45 5.13
N ALA A 264 -2.35 9.51 4.24
CA ALA A 264 -1.39 8.59 3.64
C ALA A 264 -0.23 9.31 2.94
N ALA A 265 -0.54 10.37 2.18
CA ALA A 265 0.48 11.15 1.48
C ALA A 265 1.46 11.83 2.45
N ARG A 266 0.95 12.42 3.55
CA ARG A 266 1.79 13.04 4.59
C ARG A 266 2.57 12.03 5.40
N ALA A 267 1.95 10.90 5.74
CA ALA A 267 2.59 9.83 6.49
C ALA A 267 3.78 9.22 5.74
N GLY A 268 3.64 8.99 4.42
CA GLY A 268 4.74 8.54 3.57
C GLY A 268 5.91 9.52 3.60
N HIS A 269 5.65 10.80 3.41
CA HIS A 269 6.68 11.84 3.47
C HIS A 269 7.40 11.94 4.83
N LEU A 270 6.67 11.77 5.94
CA LEU A 270 7.27 11.73 7.28
C LEU A 270 8.12 10.46 7.48
N ALA A 271 7.67 9.31 6.95
CA ALA A 271 8.43 8.07 6.99
C ALA A 271 9.76 8.19 6.23
N ASP A 272 9.75 8.81 5.05
CA ASP A 272 10.95 9.05 4.23
C ASP A 272 11.95 9.99 4.92
N ARG A 273 11.48 10.87 5.80
CA ARG A 273 12.31 11.74 6.67
C ARG A 273 12.83 11.04 7.94
N GLY A 274 12.64 9.73 8.07
CA GLY A 274 13.08 8.95 9.24
C GLY A 274 12.15 9.03 10.45
N LEU A 275 11.01 9.72 10.35
CA LEU A 275 10.02 9.87 11.43
C LEU A 275 8.98 8.74 11.46
N GLY A 276 9.19 7.65 10.71
CA GLY A 276 8.21 6.56 10.56
C GLY A 276 7.77 5.92 11.88
N GLN A 277 8.65 5.83 12.87
CA GLN A 277 8.28 5.29 14.19
C GLN A 277 7.33 6.24 14.94
N TRP A 278 7.63 7.54 14.98
CA TRP A 278 6.77 8.54 15.61
C TRP A 278 5.41 8.64 14.92
N THR A 279 5.40 8.65 13.59
CA THR A 279 4.16 8.63 12.79
C THR A 279 3.32 7.40 13.13
N SER A 280 3.94 6.22 13.24
CA SER A 280 3.22 4.99 13.64
C SER A 280 2.62 5.10 15.03
N GLY A 281 3.38 5.60 16.02
CA GLY A 281 2.90 5.73 17.39
C GLY A 281 1.73 6.71 17.54
N LEU A 282 1.86 7.90 16.92
CA LEU A 282 0.77 8.90 16.91
C LEU A 282 -0.49 8.35 16.24
N SER A 283 -0.31 7.66 15.11
CA SER A 283 -1.45 7.09 14.36
C SER A 283 -2.15 5.98 15.14
N LEU A 284 -1.41 5.13 15.86
CA LEU A 284 -1.99 4.10 16.74
C LEU A 284 -2.74 4.73 17.92
N LEU A 285 -2.22 5.83 18.47
CA LEU A 285 -2.91 6.59 19.51
C LEU A 285 -4.22 7.20 18.98
N LEU A 286 -4.21 7.77 17.77
CA LEU A 286 -5.40 8.28 17.11
C LEU A 286 -6.43 7.16 16.86
N MET A 287 -6.00 5.98 16.42
CA MET A 287 -6.89 4.82 16.26
C MET A 287 -7.51 4.38 17.59
N LEU A 288 -6.76 4.38 18.69
CA LEU A 288 -7.30 4.08 20.02
C LEU A 288 -8.31 5.14 20.45
N ALA A 289 -7.97 6.42 20.31
CA ALA A 289 -8.83 7.54 20.70
C ALA A 289 -10.13 7.62 19.88
N SER A 290 -10.11 7.14 18.62
CA SER A 290 -11.29 7.14 17.74
C SER A 290 -12.46 6.32 18.28
N TRP A 291 -12.20 5.32 19.12
CA TRP A 291 -13.25 4.48 19.70
C TRP A 291 -14.14 5.23 20.71
N LEU A 292 -13.67 6.35 21.28
CA LEU A 292 -14.48 7.21 22.16
C LEU A 292 -15.67 7.84 21.40
N PRO A 293 -15.46 8.60 20.30
CA PRO A 293 -16.57 9.13 19.53
C PRO A 293 -17.38 8.04 18.82
N ILE A 294 -16.76 6.90 18.40
CA ILE A 294 -17.49 5.76 17.82
C ILE A 294 -18.48 5.16 18.82
N ALA A 295 -18.16 5.11 20.11
CA ALA A 295 -19.07 4.62 21.13
C ALA A 295 -20.34 5.48 21.28
N LEU A 296 -20.30 6.75 20.87
CA LEU A 296 -21.42 7.67 20.90
C LEU A 296 -22.33 7.62 19.66
N THR A 297 -22.21 6.61 18.80
CA THR A 297 -22.95 6.48 17.53
C THR A 297 -24.45 6.64 17.71
N GLN A 298 -25.04 6.04 18.74
CA GLN A 298 -26.49 6.08 18.98
C GLN A 298 -26.98 7.49 19.41
N SER A 299 -26.12 8.32 19.97
CA SER A 299 -26.45 9.67 20.41
C SER A 299 -26.10 10.75 19.39
N SER A 300 -25.08 10.51 18.54
CA SER A 300 -24.61 11.50 17.57
C SER A 300 -23.93 10.86 16.37
N LEU A 301 -24.50 11.02 15.17
CA LEU A 301 -23.87 10.63 13.91
C LEU A 301 -22.62 11.47 13.59
N TRP A 302 -22.52 12.71 14.10
CA TRP A 302 -21.32 13.53 13.97
C TRP A 302 -20.15 12.95 14.78
N ALA A 303 -20.45 12.38 15.96
CA ALA A 303 -19.44 11.68 16.74
C ALA A 303 -18.94 10.44 15.99
N LEU A 304 -19.84 9.63 15.40
CA LEU A 304 -19.46 8.52 14.54
C LEU A 304 -18.60 8.98 13.36
N LEU A 305 -19.01 10.03 12.66
CA LEU A 305 -18.26 10.57 11.52
C LEU A 305 -16.84 10.97 11.92
N LEU A 306 -16.69 11.68 13.05
CA LEU A 306 -15.38 12.05 13.59
C LEU A 306 -14.54 10.81 13.91
N GLY A 307 -15.16 9.79 14.52
CA GLY A 307 -14.51 8.53 14.85
C GLY A 307 -14.02 7.78 13.62
N VAL A 308 -14.88 7.65 12.58
CA VAL A 308 -14.54 7.02 11.31
C VAL A 308 -13.37 7.74 10.63
N ILE A 309 -13.43 9.08 10.52
CA ILE A 309 -12.34 9.87 9.93
C ILE A 309 -11.03 9.66 10.69
N THR A 310 -11.07 9.70 12.02
CA THR A 310 -9.89 9.58 12.86
C THR A 310 -9.29 8.18 12.80
N LEU A 311 -10.13 7.14 12.77
CA LEU A 311 -9.70 5.74 12.67
C LEU A 311 -9.05 5.47 11.31
N ASP A 312 -9.71 5.85 10.20
CA ASP A 312 -9.20 5.62 8.86
C ASP A 312 -7.92 6.43 8.57
N LEU A 313 -7.84 7.67 9.10
CA LEU A 313 -6.62 8.49 9.05
C LEU A 313 -5.46 7.78 9.75
N GLY A 314 -5.67 7.28 10.97
CA GLY A 314 -4.67 6.51 11.72
C GLY A 314 -4.28 5.22 11.01
N LEU A 315 -5.26 4.46 10.53
CA LEU A 315 -5.05 3.21 9.79
C LEU A 315 -4.17 3.41 8.55
N GLN A 316 -4.53 4.37 7.70
CA GLN A 316 -3.79 4.62 6.46
C GLN A 316 -2.38 5.14 6.74
N ALA A 317 -2.20 5.99 7.76
CA ALA A 317 -0.89 6.47 8.15
C ALA A 317 0.03 5.33 8.64
N VAL A 318 -0.46 4.39 9.49
CA VAL A 318 0.29 3.20 9.91
C VAL A 318 0.60 2.31 8.72
N HIS A 319 -0.39 2.11 7.81
CA HIS A 319 -0.26 1.24 6.65
C HIS A 319 0.86 1.71 5.70
N VAL A 320 0.79 2.97 5.27
CA VAL A 320 1.79 3.57 4.35
C VAL A 320 3.17 3.64 4.99
N THR A 321 3.25 4.05 6.26
CA THR A 321 4.51 4.09 6.99
C THR A 321 5.14 2.69 7.12
N SER A 322 4.32 1.67 7.37
CA SER A 322 4.79 0.28 7.47
C SER A 322 5.33 -0.21 6.13
N GLN A 323 4.65 0.07 5.02
CA GLN A 323 5.13 -0.29 3.68
C GLN A 323 6.45 0.41 3.34
N SER A 324 6.57 1.73 3.58
CA SER A 324 7.81 2.47 3.35
C SER A 324 8.98 1.86 4.14
N MET A 325 8.76 1.53 5.42
CA MET A 325 9.79 0.92 6.26
C MET A 325 10.18 -0.50 5.82
N ILE A 326 9.23 -1.29 5.33
CA ILE A 326 9.51 -2.65 4.83
C ILE A 326 10.30 -2.58 3.52
N TYR A 327 9.94 -1.66 2.60
CA TYR A 327 10.60 -1.53 1.31
C TYR A 327 12.05 -1.03 1.42
N SER A 328 12.37 -0.27 2.48
CA SER A 328 13.75 0.20 2.73
C SER A 328 14.71 -0.91 3.15
N VAL A 329 14.21 -2.07 3.64
CA VAL A 329 15.07 -3.18 4.13
C VAL A 329 15.65 -3.99 2.97
N ARG A 330 14.83 -4.36 1.97
CA ARG A 330 15.26 -5.11 0.77
C ARG A 330 14.52 -4.59 -0.47
N PRO A 331 15.05 -3.57 -1.14
CA PRO A 331 14.41 -2.99 -2.32
C PRO A 331 14.19 -3.99 -3.48
N GLU A 332 15.03 -5.04 -3.57
CA GLU A 332 14.95 -6.10 -4.59
C GLU A 332 13.83 -7.12 -4.33
N ALA A 333 13.25 -7.15 -3.12
CA ALA A 333 12.25 -8.14 -2.72
C ALA A 333 10.86 -7.52 -2.45
N GLN A 334 10.57 -6.32 -2.95
CA GLN A 334 9.36 -5.55 -2.62
C GLN A 334 8.07 -6.34 -2.80
N SER A 335 7.89 -7.05 -3.92
CA SER A 335 6.67 -7.83 -4.18
C SER A 335 6.45 -8.93 -3.13
N ARG A 336 7.52 -9.62 -2.71
CA ARG A 336 7.46 -10.69 -1.70
C ARG A 336 7.24 -10.14 -0.29
N LEU A 337 7.86 -9.00 0.02
CA LEU A 337 7.66 -8.27 1.28
C LEU A 337 6.20 -7.78 1.38
N THR A 338 5.66 -7.24 0.28
CA THR A 338 4.25 -6.83 0.21
C THR A 338 3.33 -8.01 0.41
N ALA A 339 3.56 -9.14 -0.26
CA ALA A 339 2.72 -10.34 -0.11
C ALA A 339 2.70 -10.83 1.34
N GLY A 340 3.87 -10.90 1.99
CA GLY A 340 3.98 -11.26 3.40
C GLY A 340 3.23 -10.30 4.33
N TYR A 341 3.41 -8.99 4.15
CA TYR A 341 2.72 -7.96 4.92
C TYR A 341 1.19 -8.03 4.74
N MET A 342 0.73 -8.13 3.48
CA MET A 342 -0.69 -8.18 3.13
C MET A 342 -1.38 -9.48 3.57
N LEU A 343 -0.64 -10.57 3.76
CA LEU A 343 -1.19 -11.79 4.36
C LEU A 343 -1.66 -11.54 5.80
N PHE A 344 -0.87 -10.85 6.60
CA PHE A 344 -1.26 -10.49 7.97
C PHE A 344 -2.38 -9.44 8.00
N TYR A 345 -2.38 -8.50 7.06
CA TYR A 345 -3.53 -7.64 6.79
C TYR A 345 -4.83 -8.45 6.62
N SER A 346 -4.81 -9.47 5.75
CA SER A 346 -5.99 -10.32 5.48
C SER A 346 -6.43 -11.11 6.68
N ILE A 347 -5.48 -11.71 7.43
CA ILE A 347 -5.77 -12.47 8.64
C ILE A 347 -6.41 -11.54 9.69
N GLY A 348 -5.84 -10.35 9.90
CA GLY A 348 -6.40 -9.36 10.83
C GLY A 348 -7.81 -8.94 10.43
N SER A 349 -8.01 -8.63 9.15
CA SER A 349 -9.33 -8.27 8.61
C SER A 349 -10.36 -9.38 8.79
N ALA A 350 -9.97 -10.63 8.56
CA ALA A 350 -10.86 -11.79 8.74
C ALA A 350 -11.26 -11.98 10.20
N LEU A 351 -10.28 -11.93 11.12
CA LEU A 351 -10.52 -12.08 12.56
C LEU A 351 -11.36 -10.92 13.13
N GLY A 352 -11.09 -9.68 12.68
CA GLY A 352 -11.87 -8.51 13.07
C GLY A 352 -13.31 -8.61 12.60
N SER A 353 -13.56 -9.10 11.40
CA SER A 353 -14.90 -9.23 10.83
C SER A 353 -15.76 -10.23 11.59
N ILE A 354 -15.28 -11.46 11.80
CA ILE A 354 -16.07 -12.48 12.51
C ILE A 354 -16.19 -12.15 13.99
N GLY A 355 -15.12 -11.63 14.61
CA GLY A 355 -15.13 -11.26 16.03
C GLY A 355 -16.09 -10.11 16.33
N SER A 356 -16.20 -9.12 15.43
CA SER A 356 -17.07 -7.96 15.64
C SER A 356 -18.55 -8.28 15.62
N THR A 357 -19.00 -9.16 14.70
CA THR A 357 -20.40 -9.56 14.63
C THR A 357 -20.79 -10.48 15.80
N ALA A 358 -19.90 -11.36 16.24
CA ALA A 358 -20.10 -12.15 17.46
C ALA A 358 -20.21 -11.25 18.70
N MET A 359 -19.35 -10.23 18.83
CA MET A 359 -19.42 -9.25 19.92
C MET A 359 -20.68 -8.37 19.84
N TYR A 360 -21.11 -8.01 18.64
CA TYR A 360 -22.37 -7.27 18.45
C TYR A 360 -23.56 -8.08 18.92
N ALA A 361 -23.63 -9.36 18.57
CA ALA A 361 -24.71 -10.25 19.01
C ALA A 361 -24.70 -10.49 20.52
N TRP A 362 -23.51 -10.52 21.16
CA TRP A 362 -23.37 -10.77 22.60
C TRP A 362 -23.71 -9.54 23.44
N GLY A 363 -23.26 -8.34 23.07
CA GLY A 363 -23.37 -7.15 23.92
C GLY A 363 -23.61 -5.85 23.15
N GLY A 364 -24.13 -5.93 21.91
CA GLY A 364 -24.46 -4.79 21.08
C GLY A 364 -23.26 -3.93 20.68
N TRP A 365 -23.54 -2.69 20.29
CA TRP A 365 -22.53 -1.77 19.76
C TRP A 365 -21.41 -1.44 20.75
N ILE A 366 -21.73 -1.32 22.03
CA ILE A 366 -20.74 -1.02 23.07
C ILE A 366 -19.72 -2.15 23.20
N ALA A 367 -20.14 -3.41 23.11
CA ALA A 367 -19.21 -4.55 23.13
C ALA A 367 -18.25 -4.53 21.91
N VAL A 368 -18.73 -4.13 20.73
CA VAL A 368 -17.90 -3.91 19.54
C VAL A 368 -16.86 -2.83 19.78
N CYS A 369 -17.27 -1.70 20.40
CA CYS A 369 -16.37 -0.61 20.74
C CYS A 369 -15.26 -1.04 21.71
N TRP A 370 -15.59 -1.85 22.74
CA TRP A 370 -14.60 -2.42 23.65
C TRP A 370 -13.62 -3.35 22.95
N LEU A 371 -14.10 -4.19 22.03
CA LEU A 371 -13.23 -5.06 21.23
C LEU A 371 -12.26 -4.24 20.40
N GLY A 372 -12.77 -3.22 19.70
CA GLY A 372 -11.94 -2.39 18.81
C GLY A 372 -10.92 -1.54 19.58
N ALA A 373 -11.33 -0.94 20.71
CA ALA A 373 -10.44 -0.22 21.61
C ALA A 373 -9.36 -1.15 22.19
N GLY A 374 -9.74 -2.37 22.61
CA GLY A 374 -8.83 -3.38 23.13
C GLY A 374 -7.76 -3.77 22.11
N ILE A 375 -8.17 -4.07 20.86
CA ILE A 375 -7.23 -4.41 19.78
C ILE A 375 -6.31 -3.21 19.47
N SER A 376 -6.84 -1.98 19.43
CA SER A 376 -6.04 -0.77 19.19
C SER A 376 -5.04 -0.53 20.34
N ALA A 377 -5.43 -0.78 21.59
CA ALA A 377 -4.54 -0.70 22.74
C ALA A 377 -3.42 -1.74 22.66
N VAL A 378 -3.74 -2.99 22.29
CA VAL A 378 -2.75 -4.05 22.08
C VAL A 378 -1.77 -3.65 20.97
N ALA A 379 -2.24 -3.05 19.87
CA ALA A 379 -1.39 -2.57 18.79
C ALA A 379 -0.43 -1.48 19.27
N LEU A 380 -0.91 -0.52 20.08
CA LEU A 380 -0.10 0.55 20.65
C LEU A 380 0.95 0.01 21.64
N ILE A 381 0.55 -0.90 22.52
CA ILE A 381 1.47 -1.58 23.48
C ILE A 381 2.53 -2.37 22.71
N TYR A 382 2.13 -3.17 21.72
CA TYR A 382 3.06 -3.94 20.90
C TYR A 382 4.08 -3.04 20.18
N TRP A 383 3.63 -1.93 19.61
CA TRP A 383 4.51 -0.94 18.98
C TRP A 383 5.51 -0.38 20.01
N TRP A 384 5.04 0.00 21.20
CA TRP A 384 5.89 0.57 22.25
C TRP A 384 6.94 -0.43 22.75
N LEU A 385 6.58 -1.69 22.97
CA LEU A 385 7.50 -2.75 23.35
C LEU A 385 8.57 -3.01 22.28
N THR A 386 8.19 -2.94 21.00
CA THR A 386 9.14 -3.12 19.90
C THR A 386 10.10 -1.94 19.71
N LEU A 387 9.73 -0.75 20.17
CA LEU A 387 10.66 0.39 20.27
C LEU A 387 11.69 0.17 21.37
N ALA A 388 11.25 -0.20 22.57
CA ALA A 388 12.12 -0.43 23.71
C ALA A 388 13.17 -1.55 23.44
N ALA A 389 12.76 -2.59 22.69
CA ALA A 389 13.66 -3.68 22.31
C ALA A 389 14.75 -3.27 21.29
N LYS A 390 14.61 -2.12 20.61
CA LYS A 390 15.60 -1.59 19.63
C LYS A 390 16.63 -0.64 20.25
N THR A 391 16.61 -0.43 21.56
CA THR A 391 17.69 0.25 22.29
C THR A 391 18.60 -0.74 23.01
N PRO A 392 19.42 -1.57 22.32
CA PRO A 392 20.60 -2.13 22.92
C PRO A 392 21.69 -1.08 22.81
N ASN A 393 22.38 -0.81 23.92
CA ASN A 393 23.58 -0.03 24.04
C ASN A 393 24.51 -0.24 22.84
N THR A 394 24.41 0.56 21.79
CA THR A 394 25.47 0.68 20.78
C THR A 394 26.41 1.81 21.17
N CYS A 395 27.02 1.66 22.35
CA CYS A 395 28.31 2.22 22.60
C CYS A 395 29.36 1.15 22.18
N GLY A 396 29.97 1.32 21.04
CA GLY A 396 31.24 0.66 20.70
C GLY A 396 31.15 -0.68 19.94
N LYS A 397 31.19 -0.58 18.61
CA LYS A 397 32.18 -1.26 17.75
C LYS A 397 31.95 -0.89 16.30
N PRO A 398 32.93 -0.30 15.59
CA PRO A 398 32.79 -0.11 14.15
C PRO A 398 32.78 -1.47 13.43
N PRO A 399 32.08 -1.60 12.30
CA PRO A 399 31.99 -2.86 11.57
C PRO A 399 33.41 -3.25 11.08
N ARG A 400 33.87 -4.42 11.48
CA ARG A 400 35.04 -5.06 10.88
C ARG A 400 34.65 -5.49 9.47
N HIS A 401 35.04 -4.70 8.47
CA HIS A 401 35.11 -5.18 7.11
C HIS A 401 36.16 -6.29 7.02
N SER A 402 35.70 -7.54 6.91
CA SER A 402 36.56 -8.66 6.53
C SER A 402 36.83 -8.57 5.03
N TYR A 403 37.88 -7.86 4.68
CA TYR A 403 38.52 -7.99 3.38
C TYR A 403 39.16 -9.40 3.29
N ARG A 404 38.47 -10.31 2.65
CA ARG A 404 39.08 -11.56 2.17
C ARG A 404 39.84 -11.22 0.90
N GLN A 405 41.13 -11.01 1.05
CA GLN A 405 42.09 -10.86 -0.03
C GLN A 405 42.16 -12.19 -0.79
N SER A 406 41.82 -12.16 -2.08
CA SER A 406 42.29 -13.15 -3.05
C SER A 406 43.39 -12.50 -3.89
N PRO A 407 44.57 -13.11 -4.02
CA PRO A 407 45.67 -12.53 -4.78
C PRO A 407 45.55 -12.97 -6.25
N ARG A 408 45.34 -12.03 -7.16
CA ARG A 408 45.83 -12.15 -8.56
C ARG A 408 46.29 -10.79 -9.05
N LEU A 409 47.60 -10.75 -9.26
CA LEU A 409 48.37 -9.73 -9.96
C LEU A 409 47.86 -9.53 -11.39
N ILE A 410 47.56 -8.29 -11.75
CA ILE A 410 47.73 -7.77 -13.11
C ILE A 410 48.16 -6.31 -12.97
N HIS A 411 49.36 -6.01 -13.49
CA HIS A 411 49.94 -4.67 -13.60
C HIS A 411 49.17 -3.79 -14.58
N GLY A 412 48.78 -2.59 -14.18
CA GLY A 412 48.36 -1.49 -15.03
C GLY A 412 48.52 -0.17 -14.26
N PRO A 413 48.97 0.92 -14.89
CA PRO A 413 49.44 2.11 -14.21
C PRO A 413 48.30 2.99 -13.66
N CYS A 414 48.49 3.51 -12.45
CA CYS A 414 47.60 4.48 -11.78
C CYS A 414 47.68 5.86 -12.45
N PRO A 415 46.53 6.57 -12.60
CA PRO A 415 46.54 8.02 -12.75
C PRO A 415 46.57 8.70 -11.37
N ALA A 416 47.52 9.61 -11.20
CA ALA A 416 47.62 10.50 -10.04
C ALA A 416 46.45 11.48 -10.03
N THR A 417 45.77 11.57 -8.90
CA THR A 417 45.17 12.80 -8.32
C THR A 417 44.22 12.42 -7.19
N CYS A 418 44.64 12.76 -5.98
CA CYS A 418 43.81 13.19 -4.83
C CYS A 418 44.54 12.86 -3.52
N CYS A 419 45.41 13.75 -3.08
CA CYS A 419 45.83 13.85 -1.68
C CYS A 419 45.16 15.07 -1.04
N PRO A 420 44.51 14.95 0.11
CA PRO A 420 44.17 16.11 0.94
C PRO A 420 45.36 16.51 1.85
N ALA A 421 45.49 17.82 2.06
CA ALA A 421 46.55 18.47 2.85
C ALA A 421 46.53 18.12 4.34
N PRO A 422 47.69 18.08 5.02
CA PRO A 422 47.76 17.93 6.45
C PRO A 422 47.83 19.27 7.19
N HIS A 423 47.24 19.27 8.38
CA HIS A 423 47.24 20.34 9.38
C HIS A 423 48.62 20.58 10.01
N ARG A 424 48.84 21.86 10.36
CA ARG A 424 50.01 22.53 11.00
C ARG A 424 50.41 21.96 12.36
N GLY A 425 51.69 22.07 12.63
CA GLY A 425 52.28 22.07 13.99
C GLY A 425 53.78 21.86 13.99
N ALA A 426 54.53 22.92 14.24
CA ALA A 426 55.96 23.22 14.29
C ALA A 426 56.77 22.39 15.33
N PRO A 427 58.11 22.61 15.60
CA PRO A 427 59.13 23.36 14.86
C PRO A 427 60.58 22.69 14.81
N ASN A 428 61.43 23.30 13.96
CA ASN A 428 62.88 23.40 14.04
C ASN A 428 63.85 22.20 14.29
N ARG A 429 64.69 21.94 13.32
CA ARG A 429 66.15 21.97 13.47
C ARG A 429 66.88 22.05 12.12
N GLU A 430 67.88 23.01 12.10
CA GLU A 430 68.83 23.28 11.06
C GLU A 430 69.71 22.09 10.74
N THR A 431 70.16 21.93 9.48
CA THR A 431 71.52 21.70 9.05
C THR A 431 71.68 21.93 7.54
N THR A 432 72.78 22.63 7.23
CA THR A 432 73.29 23.16 5.97
C THR A 432 73.72 22.13 4.92
N PRO A 433 73.85 22.55 3.62
CA PRO A 433 74.14 21.68 2.48
C PRO A 433 75.64 21.68 2.13
N PRO A 434 76.06 20.86 1.20
CA PRO A 434 77.04 21.32 0.22
C PRO A 434 76.72 20.95 -1.25
N PRO A 435 77.53 21.50 -2.17
CA PRO A 435 77.06 21.99 -3.47
C PRO A 435 77.56 21.16 -4.66
N GLY A 436 76.97 21.41 -5.84
CA GLY A 436 77.75 21.15 -7.06
C GLY A 436 77.00 20.69 -8.27
N ALA A 437 77.12 21.54 -9.31
CA ALA A 437 77.17 21.26 -10.75
C ALA A 437 75.83 21.29 -11.56
N ALA A 438 75.64 22.41 -12.22
CA ALA A 438 75.94 22.75 -13.63
C ALA A 438 74.96 22.27 -14.69
N ALA A 439 74.24 23.21 -15.17
CA ALA A 439 74.00 23.66 -16.57
C ALA A 439 73.72 22.63 -17.69
N ARG A 440 72.66 22.86 -18.39
CA ARG A 440 72.52 23.19 -19.85
C ARG A 440 71.07 23.39 -20.25
N SER A 441 70.80 24.56 -20.63
CA SER A 441 70.22 25.21 -21.83
C SER A 441 69.51 24.31 -22.86
N GLY A 442 68.28 24.74 -23.25
CA GLY A 442 67.58 24.32 -24.46
C GLY A 442 66.24 24.97 -24.57
N THR A 443 66.21 26.12 -25.18
CA THR A 443 65.09 26.86 -25.74
C THR A 443 64.33 26.02 -26.74
N ILE A 444 63.02 26.25 -26.89
CA ILE A 444 62.30 26.64 -28.16
C ILE A 444 60.76 26.53 -27.98
N ASP A 445 60.14 27.65 -28.21
CA ASP A 445 58.86 28.03 -28.83
C ASP A 445 57.49 27.51 -28.35
N THR A 446 56.70 28.51 -28.02
CA THR A 446 55.23 28.66 -28.09
C THR A 446 54.71 28.57 -29.54
N PRO A 447 53.38 28.42 -29.87
CA PRO A 447 52.35 29.37 -29.44
C PRO A 447 50.91 28.81 -29.19
N ASP A 448 50.20 29.58 -28.40
CA ASP A 448 48.77 29.97 -28.47
C ASP A 448 47.71 29.05 -29.07
N THR A 449 46.68 28.79 -28.29
CA THR A 449 45.32 29.28 -28.58
C THR A 449 44.35 29.06 -27.40
N TYR A 450 43.95 30.16 -26.82
CA TYR A 450 42.78 30.28 -25.90
C TYR A 450 41.49 30.29 -26.75
N VAL A 451 40.47 29.53 -26.29
CA VAL A 451 39.08 29.75 -26.68
C VAL A 451 38.23 29.73 -25.40
N PRO A 452 37.44 30.79 -25.14
CA PRO A 452 36.63 30.88 -23.91
C PRO A 452 35.24 30.30 -24.14
N CYS A 453 34.75 29.52 -23.16
CA CYS A 453 33.33 29.17 -23.11
C CYS A 453 32.51 30.29 -22.45
N ALA A 454 31.58 30.82 -23.23
CA ALA A 454 30.63 31.83 -22.83
C ALA A 454 29.39 31.22 -22.15
N GLY A 455 29.00 31.76 -21.05
CA GLY A 455 27.70 32.31 -20.66
C GLY A 455 26.49 31.37 -20.65
N MET A 456 26.09 30.92 -19.47
CA MET A 456 24.68 30.58 -19.23
C MET A 456 24.05 31.61 -18.31
N GLN A 457 23.13 32.37 -18.88
CA GLN A 457 22.31 33.38 -18.22
C GLN A 457 21.19 32.71 -17.41
N THR A 458 21.03 33.16 -16.20
CA THR A 458 19.85 32.96 -15.36
C THR A 458 18.77 33.98 -15.73
N PRO A 459 17.47 33.62 -15.81
CA PRO A 459 16.43 34.64 -15.89
C PRO A 459 15.98 35.07 -14.47
N ALA A 460 15.97 36.36 -14.28
CA ALA A 460 15.48 37.08 -13.13
C ALA A 460 13.95 37.00 -13.02
N TYR A 461 13.47 36.82 -11.79
CA TYR A 461 12.07 37.00 -11.41
C TYR A 461 11.84 38.49 -11.04
N SER A 462 10.83 39.10 -11.64
CA SER A 462 10.29 40.40 -11.22
C SER A 462 8.79 40.29 -10.92
N PRO A 463 8.29 40.89 -9.83
CA PRO A 463 6.90 40.85 -9.46
C PRO A 463 6.18 42.14 -9.86
N ALA A 464 5.00 42.06 -10.44
CA ALA A 464 3.98 43.11 -10.31
C ALA A 464 2.63 42.68 -10.86
N GLY A 465 1.56 43.01 -10.14
CA GLY A 465 0.28 43.31 -10.74
C GLY A 465 -0.94 42.67 -10.10
N SER A 466 -1.40 43.25 -9.00
CA SER A 466 -2.78 43.25 -8.47
C SER A 466 -3.81 43.55 -9.56
N THR A 467 -4.93 42.80 -9.60
CA THR A 467 -6.28 43.41 -9.65
C THR A 467 -7.38 42.38 -9.38
N ALA A 468 -8.22 42.69 -8.46
CA ALA A 468 -9.48 42.04 -8.14
C ALA A 468 -10.53 42.30 -9.23
N VAL A 469 -11.39 41.30 -9.51
CA VAL A 469 -12.82 41.55 -9.84
C VAL A 469 -13.64 40.39 -9.30
N ALA A 470 -14.69 40.79 -8.60
CA ALA A 470 -15.74 39.99 -7.99
C ALA A 470 -16.82 39.57 -9.01
N THR A 471 -17.65 38.67 -8.56
CA THR A 471 -19.10 38.47 -8.76
C THR A 471 -19.59 37.33 -9.66
N SER A 472 -20.33 36.50 -8.96
CA SER A 472 -21.67 35.89 -9.27
C SER A 472 -21.80 34.88 -10.40
N CYS A 473 -22.11 33.72 -10.06
CA CYS A 473 -23.37 32.95 -9.97
C CYS A 473 -23.04 31.55 -9.41
#